data_1699bcf18840949fa585d115b3c4d1a7
#
_entry.id   1699bcf18840949fa585d115b3c4d1a7
#
_cell.length_a   1.000
_cell.length_b   1.000
_cell.length_c   1.000
_cell.angle_alpha   90.00
_cell.angle_beta   90.00
_cell.angle_gamma   90.00
#
_symmetry.space_group_name_H-M   'P 1'
#
loop_
_entity.id
_entity.type
_entity.pdbx_description
1 polymer ?
#
loop_
_entity_poly.entity_id
_entity_poly.type
_entity_poly.pdbx_seq_one_letter_code
_entity_poly.pdbx_strand_id
1 'polypeptide(L)'
;SLVELVDLYPTWTNLLELPSPKGLHGKSLLPILRNPKSKIRETALSIHNRAGGGLRSAQWHYMNYGSKGEELYDMIKDPAQFTNVVSDPKYSAILNKARARFKARIAAAK
;
A
#
# COMPACT_ATOMS: atom_id res chain seq x y z
N SER A 1 -3.17 -2.92 -10.96
CA SER A 1 -3.81 -2.47 -9.71
C SER A 1 -3.01 -2.83 -8.50
N LEU A 2 -3.13 -2.02 -7.45
CA LEU A 2 -2.56 -2.33 -6.15
C LEU A 2 -3.53 -3.21 -5.37
N VAL A 3 -3.03 -4.30 -4.80
CA VAL A 3 -3.78 -5.28 -4.01
C VAL A 3 -3.04 -5.60 -2.71
N GLU A 4 -3.75 -6.09 -1.72
CA GLU A 4 -3.21 -6.57 -0.45
C GLU A 4 -3.68 -8.00 -0.20
N LEU A 5 -2.91 -8.78 0.55
CA LEU A 5 -3.26 -10.17 0.85
C LEU A 5 -4.61 -10.30 1.60
N VAL A 6 -4.93 -9.30 2.43
CA VAL A 6 -6.21 -9.23 3.15
C VAL A 6 -7.43 -9.08 2.24
N ASP A 7 -7.23 -8.77 0.94
CA ASP A 7 -8.29 -8.66 -0.06
C ASP A 7 -8.87 -10.03 -0.48
N LEU A 8 -8.14 -11.11 -0.23
CA LEU A 8 -8.58 -12.46 -0.62
C LEU A 8 -9.86 -12.87 0.08
N TYR A 9 -9.97 -12.65 1.38
CA TYR A 9 -11.16 -13.06 2.14
C TYR A 9 -12.45 -12.40 1.64
N PRO A 10 -12.55 -11.05 1.53
CA PRO A 10 -13.74 -10.43 0.98
C PRO A 10 -13.98 -10.77 -0.49
N THR A 11 -12.95 -11.14 -1.25
CA THR A 11 -13.12 -11.62 -2.62
C THR A 11 -13.83 -12.99 -2.65
N TRP A 12 -13.39 -13.93 -1.81
CA TRP A 12 -14.03 -15.25 -1.71
C TRP A 12 -15.48 -15.14 -1.25
N THR A 13 -15.78 -14.33 -0.22
CA THR A 13 -17.17 -14.15 0.24
C THR A 13 -18.07 -13.57 -0.85
N ASN A 14 -17.56 -12.60 -1.64
CA ASN A 14 -18.31 -12.06 -2.78
C ASN A 14 -18.49 -13.06 -3.92
N LEU A 15 -17.46 -13.84 -4.27
CA LEU A 15 -17.53 -14.85 -5.34
C LEU A 15 -18.56 -15.96 -5.01
N LEU A 16 -18.62 -16.34 -3.75
CA LEU A 16 -19.50 -17.41 -3.27
C LEU A 16 -20.87 -16.90 -2.76
N GLU A 17 -21.12 -15.59 -2.92
CA GLU A 17 -22.36 -14.93 -2.45
C GLU A 17 -22.64 -15.17 -0.96
N LEU A 18 -21.56 -15.27 -0.16
CA LEU A 18 -21.65 -15.46 1.29
C LEU A 18 -21.69 -14.12 2.03
N PRO A 19 -22.31 -14.07 3.22
CA PRO A 19 -22.25 -12.88 4.06
C PRO A 19 -20.81 -12.53 4.42
N SER A 20 -20.42 -11.28 4.18
CA SER A 20 -19.11 -10.78 4.61
C SER A 20 -19.16 -10.34 6.07
N PRO A 21 -18.24 -10.83 6.92
CA PRO A 21 -18.11 -10.34 8.28
C PRO A 21 -17.83 -8.84 8.34
N LYS A 22 -18.34 -8.19 9.37
CA LYS A 22 -18.05 -6.78 9.63
C LYS A 22 -16.59 -6.60 10.08
N GLY A 23 -16.00 -5.45 9.78
CA GLY A 23 -14.65 -5.10 10.24
C GLY A 23 -13.51 -5.66 9.41
N LEU A 24 -13.76 -6.18 8.21
CA LEU A 24 -12.70 -6.57 7.29
C LEU A 24 -11.95 -5.33 6.76
N HIS A 25 -10.62 -5.36 6.82
CA HIS A 25 -9.77 -4.31 6.25
C HIS A 25 -9.54 -4.46 4.74
N GLY A 26 -9.72 -5.67 4.21
CA GLY A 26 -9.58 -5.99 2.79
C GLY A 26 -10.74 -5.47 1.95
N LYS A 27 -10.49 -5.38 0.65
CA LYS A 27 -11.48 -5.00 -0.37
C LYS A 27 -11.58 -6.12 -1.40
N SER A 28 -12.80 -6.47 -1.80
CA SER A 28 -12.99 -7.47 -2.84
C SER A 28 -12.27 -7.11 -4.14
N LEU A 29 -11.61 -8.09 -4.74
CA LEU A 29 -10.93 -7.97 -6.03
C LEU A 29 -11.88 -8.16 -7.22
N LEU A 30 -13.17 -8.46 -7.00
CA LEU A 30 -14.14 -8.65 -8.08
C LEU A 30 -14.16 -7.54 -9.13
N PRO A 31 -14.09 -6.25 -8.77
CA PRO A 31 -14.02 -5.17 -9.77
C PRO A 31 -12.82 -5.31 -10.72
N ILE A 32 -11.67 -5.74 -10.19
CA ILE A 32 -10.45 -5.95 -10.99
C ILE A 32 -10.56 -7.22 -11.83
N LEU A 33 -11.14 -8.29 -11.28
CA LEU A 33 -11.34 -9.55 -12.01
C LEU A 33 -12.29 -9.37 -13.20
N ARG A 34 -13.32 -8.50 -13.06
CA ARG A 34 -14.25 -8.17 -14.13
C ARG A 34 -13.68 -7.18 -15.15
N ASN A 35 -12.86 -6.25 -14.69
CA ASN A 35 -12.18 -5.25 -15.52
C ASN A 35 -10.77 -4.97 -14.96
N PRO A 36 -9.71 -5.51 -15.59
CA PRO A 36 -8.32 -5.33 -15.14
C PRO A 36 -7.84 -3.89 -15.05
N LYS A 37 -8.53 -2.94 -15.68
CA LYS A 37 -8.24 -1.50 -15.58
C LYS A 37 -8.82 -0.85 -14.32
N SER A 38 -9.71 -1.53 -13.61
CA SER A 38 -10.29 -1.04 -12.36
C SER A 38 -9.23 -0.89 -11.26
N LYS A 39 -9.49 0.03 -10.35
CA LYS A 39 -8.66 0.26 -9.16
C LYS A 39 -9.53 0.16 -7.93
N ILE A 40 -9.07 -0.56 -6.92
CA ILE A 40 -9.77 -0.70 -5.64
C ILE A 40 -9.12 0.13 -4.53
N ARG A 41 -7.85 0.54 -4.73
CA ARG A 41 -7.10 1.35 -3.77
C ARG A 41 -6.00 2.16 -4.44
N GLU A 42 -5.61 3.24 -3.77
CA GLU A 42 -4.51 4.12 -4.18
C GLU A 42 -3.15 3.67 -3.64
N THR A 43 -3.14 2.97 -2.50
CA THR A 43 -1.92 2.49 -1.85
C THR A 43 -2.11 1.11 -1.28
N ALA A 44 -1.08 0.27 -1.37
CA ALA A 44 -1.00 -1.03 -0.70
C ALA A 44 -0.05 -0.94 0.50
N LEU A 45 -0.50 -1.45 1.65
CA LEU A 45 0.26 -1.46 2.90
C LEU A 45 0.80 -2.86 3.18
N SER A 46 2.08 -2.94 3.52
CA SER A 46 2.71 -4.15 4.06
C SER A 46 3.30 -3.84 5.44
N ILE A 47 3.01 -4.65 6.43
CA ILE A 47 3.52 -4.49 7.80
C ILE A 47 4.51 -5.61 8.08
N HIS A 48 5.74 -5.26 8.47
CA HIS A 48 6.77 -6.24 8.85
C HIS A 48 6.74 -6.59 10.33
N ASN A 49 6.54 -5.55 11.16
CA ASN A 49 6.53 -5.69 12.61
C ASN A 49 5.85 -4.45 13.23
N ARG A 50 5.88 -4.34 14.57
CA ARG A 50 5.26 -3.20 15.29
C ARG A 50 5.80 -1.83 14.88
N ALA A 51 7.02 -1.75 14.37
CA ALA A 51 7.74 -0.50 14.12
C ALA A 51 7.93 -0.19 12.63
N GLY A 52 7.69 -1.14 11.73
CA GLY A 52 8.04 -0.94 10.32
C GLY A 52 7.09 -1.58 9.33
N GLY A 53 7.13 -1.06 8.11
CA GLY A 53 6.34 -1.53 6.99
C GLY A 53 6.63 -0.77 5.72
N GLY A 54 5.92 -1.10 4.65
CA GLY A 54 6.01 -0.44 3.37
C GLY A 54 4.65 0.05 2.88
N LEU A 55 4.66 1.16 2.17
CA LEU A 55 3.49 1.71 1.50
C LEU A 55 3.80 1.91 0.02
N ARG A 56 3.12 1.16 -0.81
CA ARG A 56 3.27 1.19 -2.27
C ARG A 56 2.15 2.01 -2.90
N SER A 57 2.50 2.99 -3.72
CA SER A 57 1.58 3.64 -4.65
C SER A 57 1.95 3.29 -6.10
N ALA A 58 1.20 3.79 -7.08
CA ALA A 58 1.58 3.64 -8.48
C ALA A 58 2.89 4.36 -8.82
N GLN A 59 3.17 5.49 -8.16
CA GLN A 59 4.29 6.38 -8.48
C GLN A 59 5.50 6.20 -7.58
N TRP A 60 5.32 5.77 -6.34
CA TRP A 60 6.39 5.66 -5.36
C TRP A 60 6.21 4.45 -4.44
N HIS A 61 7.33 4.01 -3.86
CA HIS A 61 7.38 3.00 -2.81
C HIS A 61 8.12 3.58 -1.62
N TYR A 62 7.43 3.68 -0.49
CA TYR A 62 7.97 4.18 0.77
C TYR A 62 8.12 3.02 1.75
N MET A 63 9.26 2.94 2.41
CA MET A 63 9.53 1.96 3.48
C MET A 63 9.95 2.69 4.75
N ASN A 64 9.42 2.23 5.87
CA ASN A 64 9.74 2.74 7.20
C ASN A 64 10.25 1.58 8.05
N TYR A 65 11.45 1.72 8.59
CA TYR A 65 12.10 0.74 9.46
C TYR A 65 12.14 1.17 10.93
N GLY A 66 11.26 2.10 11.33
CA GLY A 66 11.25 2.69 12.67
C GLY A 66 12.53 3.49 12.96
N SER A 67 13.22 3.19 14.05
CA SER A 67 14.48 3.87 14.41
C SER A 67 15.64 3.62 13.45
N LYS A 68 15.52 2.63 12.56
CA LYS A 68 16.59 2.28 11.58
C LYS A 68 16.52 3.12 10.30
N GLY A 69 15.52 4.01 10.18
CA GLY A 69 15.42 4.92 9.05
C GLY A 69 14.27 4.59 8.09
N GLU A 70 14.36 5.16 6.92
CA GLU A 70 13.33 5.06 5.88
C GLU A 70 13.94 5.08 4.48
N GLU A 71 13.19 4.59 3.51
CA GLU A 71 13.56 4.58 2.10
C GLU A 71 12.38 5.09 1.26
N LEU A 72 12.71 5.72 0.14
CA LEU A 72 11.75 6.15 -0.87
C LEU A 72 12.29 5.84 -2.27
N TYR A 73 11.45 5.26 -3.10
CA TYR A 73 11.78 4.94 -4.49
C TYR A 73 10.76 5.53 -5.45
N ASP A 74 11.24 6.13 -6.55
CA ASP A 74 10.43 6.60 -7.66
C ASP A 74 10.13 5.44 -8.61
N MET A 75 8.94 4.89 -8.54
CA MET A 75 8.57 3.68 -9.29
C MET A 75 8.29 3.91 -10.77
N ILE A 76 8.29 5.17 -11.22
CA ILE A 76 8.16 5.51 -12.64
C ILE A 76 9.54 5.58 -13.29
N LYS A 77 10.48 6.26 -12.63
CA LYS A 77 11.84 6.46 -13.15
C LYS A 77 12.77 5.29 -12.81
N ASP A 78 12.55 4.64 -11.68
CA ASP A 78 13.38 3.57 -11.14
C ASP A 78 12.52 2.40 -10.64
N PRO A 79 11.82 1.68 -11.55
CA PRO A 79 10.97 0.55 -11.17
C PRO A 79 11.72 -0.61 -10.51
N ALA A 80 13.03 -0.69 -10.72
CA ALA A 80 13.91 -1.69 -10.11
C ALA A 80 14.41 -1.30 -8.71
N GLN A 81 14.11 -0.07 -8.26
CA GLN A 81 14.46 0.42 -6.93
C GLN A 81 15.97 0.40 -6.62
N PHE A 82 16.78 0.82 -7.59
CA PHE A 82 18.24 0.91 -7.41
C PHE A 82 18.65 2.14 -6.61
N THR A 83 17.88 3.23 -6.65
CA THR A 83 18.25 4.52 -6.07
C THR A 83 17.25 4.96 -5.02
N ASN A 84 17.67 4.94 -3.74
CA ASN A 84 16.91 5.50 -2.65
C ASN A 84 16.97 7.04 -2.70
N VAL A 85 15.83 7.68 -2.92
CA VAL A 85 15.70 9.14 -3.06
C VAL A 85 15.22 9.82 -1.78
N VAL A 86 15.24 9.15 -0.64
CA VAL A 86 14.74 9.66 0.65
C VAL A 86 15.42 10.97 1.08
N SER A 87 16.69 11.16 0.73
CA SER A 87 17.48 12.35 1.07
C SER A 87 17.52 13.41 -0.03
N ASP A 88 16.90 13.14 -1.19
CA ASP A 88 16.88 14.10 -2.30
C ASP A 88 15.81 15.18 -2.04
N PRO A 89 16.22 16.48 -1.95
CA PRO A 89 15.26 17.60 -1.73
C PRO A 89 14.14 17.68 -2.76
N LYS A 90 14.35 17.21 -3.98
CA LYS A 90 13.34 17.18 -5.04
C LYS A 90 12.15 16.29 -4.70
N TYR A 91 12.34 15.31 -3.82
CA TYR A 91 11.31 14.37 -3.40
C TYR A 91 10.73 14.69 -2.02
N SER A 92 11.10 15.80 -1.39
CA SER A 92 10.66 16.15 -0.02
C SER A 92 9.13 16.21 0.12
N ALA A 93 8.43 16.79 -0.85
CA ALA A 93 6.97 16.86 -0.83
C ALA A 93 6.32 15.47 -0.95
N ILE A 94 6.86 14.61 -1.80
CA ILE A 94 6.41 13.21 -1.97
C ILE A 94 6.68 12.42 -0.70
N LEU A 95 7.84 12.60 -0.09
CA LEU A 95 8.23 11.94 1.15
C LEU A 95 7.29 12.31 2.30
N ASN A 96 6.99 13.59 2.47
CA ASN A 96 6.06 14.05 3.50
C ASN A 96 4.65 13.49 3.30
N LYS A 97 4.19 13.44 2.07
CA LYS A 97 2.89 12.83 1.72
C LYS A 97 2.89 11.32 2.00
N ALA A 98 3.98 10.63 1.67
CA ALA A 98 4.13 9.19 1.93
C ALA A 98 4.13 8.88 3.42
N ARG A 99 4.87 9.65 4.23
CA ARG A 99 4.90 9.53 5.70
C ARG A 99 3.52 9.73 6.31
N ALA A 100 2.81 10.79 5.93
CA ALA A 100 1.48 11.08 6.44
C ALA A 100 0.50 9.95 6.07
N ARG A 101 0.55 9.48 4.84
CA ARG A 101 -0.31 8.38 4.37
C ARG A 101 0.00 7.05 5.06
N PHE A 102 1.28 6.73 5.24
CA PHE A 102 1.72 5.54 5.97
C PHE A 102 1.18 5.55 7.41
N LYS A 103 1.36 6.66 8.12
CA LYS A 103 0.84 6.84 9.50
C LYS A 103 -0.68 6.65 9.56
N ALA A 104 -1.42 7.27 8.63
CA ALA A 104 -2.87 7.13 8.56
C ALA A 104 -3.31 5.68 8.27
N ARG A 105 -2.62 4.98 7.37
CA ARG A 105 -2.92 3.58 7.05
C ARG A 105 -2.62 2.63 8.22
N ILE A 106 -1.53 2.85 8.95
CA ILE A 106 -1.22 2.08 10.16
C ILE A 106 -2.29 2.31 11.24
N ALA A 107 -2.73 3.54 11.44
CA ALA A 107 -3.79 3.85 12.40
C ALA A 107 -5.13 3.18 12.04
N ALA A 108 -5.49 3.18 10.75
CA ALA A 108 -6.70 2.53 10.25
C ALA A 108 -6.66 1.00 10.29
N ALA A 109 -5.46 0.39 10.32
CA ALA A 109 -5.28 -1.06 10.40
C ALA A 109 -5.33 -1.61 11.84
N LYS A 110 -5.42 -0.76 12.83
CA LYS A 110 -5.63 -1.14 14.25
C LYS A 110 -7.12 -1.19 14.54
#